data_98e0f6be83e151f8336b46ae3afc2094
#
_entry.id   98e0f6be83e151f8336b46ae3afc2094
#
_cell.length_a   1.000
_cell.length_b   1.000
_cell.length_c   1.000
_cell.angle_alpha   90.00
_cell.angle_beta   90.00
_cell.angle_gamma   90.00
#
_symmetry.space_group_name_H-M   'P 1'
#
loop_
_entity.id
_entity.type
_entity.pdbx_description
1 polymer ?
#
loop_
_entity_poly.entity_id
_entity_poly.type
_entity_poly.pdbx_seq_one_letter_code
_entity_poly.pdbx_strand_id
1 'polypeptide(L)'
;ACGPDARLDMVGMFAGTSPTIDKRFEVSQKYNQQTGFATLQAPADDYHVYVCTDTHITKTRTRWEYFINTYREDLLCPVAVHLGDIIDARTDFAYVQESLAPQKVLANQQMKADTLMAVCGNHDIYFSLWEKFINAFKTSSYYFVVQTPSGKQDLFVVYDSADGTVGKNQLQWLEQTLDWADKQDFRHIVACTHTHFFKRDGSQGHTSNYTLEETYALLNLFTKYGVEMVWSGHDHSREITQVKGMTCIVVDSMKDEDKEPYYMLVTMGEKIDYEFVAVP
;
A
#
# COMPACT_ATOMS: atom_id res chain seq x y z
N ALA A 1 14.79 29.04 16.65
CA ALA A 1 15.28 27.86 17.36
C ALA A 1 14.72 26.66 16.62
N CYS A 2 15.54 26.02 15.80
CA CYS A 2 15.19 24.72 15.24
C CYS A 2 15.14 23.74 16.41
N GLY A 3 13.99 23.12 16.63
CA GLY A 3 13.87 22.02 17.57
C GLY A 3 14.75 20.85 17.17
N PRO A 4 15.00 19.89 18.07
CA PRO A 4 15.86 18.73 17.81
C PRO A 4 15.38 17.84 16.64
N ASP A 5 14.21 18.08 16.10
CA ASP A 5 13.59 17.36 15.00
C ASP A 5 13.71 18.03 13.62
N ALA A 6 14.50 19.11 13.52
CA ALA A 6 14.95 19.59 12.22
C ALA A 6 15.99 18.62 11.63
N ARG A 7 15.64 17.36 11.53
CA ARG A 7 16.30 16.46 10.59
C ARG A 7 16.01 17.06 9.22
N LEU A 8 17.07 17.33 8.48
CA LEU A 8 16.96 17.53 7.05
C LEU A 8 16.27 16.26 6.52
N ASP A 9 14.96 16.35 6.47
CA ASP A 9 14.17 15.30 5.88
C ASP A 9 14.49 15.29 4.39
N MET A 10 15.32 14.35 3.98
CA MET A 10 15.65 14.20 2.55
C MET A 10 14.36 13.97 1.74
N VAL A 11 13.39 13.30 2.32
CA VAL A 11 12.06 13.13 1.74
C VAL A 11 11.42 14.50 1.53
N GLY A 12 11.40 15.37 2.54
CA GLY A 12 10.88 16.73 2.42
C GLY A 12 11.66 17.59 1.43
N MET A 13 12.96 17.41 1.29
CA MET A 13 13.76 18.11 0.28
C MET A 13 13.40 17.69 -1.14
N PHE A 14 13.19 16.42 -1.40
CA PHE A 14 12.86 15.90 -2.71
C PHE A 14 11.35 16.00 -3.02
N ALA A 15 10.51 15.93 -2.00
CA ALA A 15 9.07 16.14 -2.12
C ALA A 15 8.67 17.64 -2.20
N GLY A 16 9.60 18.57 -2.05
CA GLY A 16 9.34 20.01 -1.94
C GLY A 16 8.61 20.66 -3.12
N THR A 17 8.43 19.96 -4.23
CA THR A 17 7.59 20.34 -5.37
C THR A 17 6.26 19.62 -5.41
N SER A 18 6.04 18.67 -4.51
CA SER A 18 4.82 17.86 -4.43
C SER A 18 3.79 18.51 -3.50
N PRO A 19 2.48 18.28 -3.72
CA PRO A 19 1.47 18.75 -2.80
C PRO A 19 1.64 18.14 -1.40
N THR A 20 1.26 18.90 -0.37
CA THR A 20 1.20 18.38 1.00
C THR A 20 0.24 17.20 1.12
N ILE A 21 0.38 16.40 2.16
CA ILE A 21 -0.50 15.26 2.43
C ILE A 21 -1.99 15.67 2.46
N ASP A 22 -2.35 16.78 3.07
CA ASP A 22 -3.74 17.26 3.10
C ASP A 22 -4.26 17.59 1.70
N LYS A 23 -3.40 18.13 0.83
CA LYS A 23 -3.78 18.41 -0.56
C LYS A 23 -3.91 17.16 -1.40
N ARG A 24 -3.01 16.19 -1.23
CA ARG A 24 -3.12 14.87 -1.90
C ARG A 24 -4.36 14.13 -1.45
N PHE A 25 -4.66 14.19 -0.15
CA PHE A 25 -5.87 13.63 0.42
C PHE A 25 -7.14 14.28 -0.15
N GLU A 26 -7.19 15.63 -0.23
CA GLU A 26 -8.31 16.36 -0.84
C GLU A 26 -8.59 15.89 -2.27
N VAL A 27 -7.53 15.76 -3.09
CA VAL A 27 -7.65 15.27 -4.47
C VAL A 27 -8.19 13.85 -4.51
N SER A 28 -7.68 12.97 -3.65
CA SER A 28 -8.12 11.58 -3.53
C SER A 28 -9.61 11.49 -3.14
N GLN A 29 -10.03 12.25 -2.12
CA GLN A 29 -11.42 12.24 -1.67
C GLN A 29 -12.38 12.79 -2.71
N LYS A 30 -11.99 13.81 -3.46
CA LYS A 30 -12.81 14.33 -4.56
C LYS A 30 -13.06 13.26 -5.62
N TYR A 31 -12.05 12.47 -5.96
CA TYR A 31 -12.21 11.35 -6.88
C TYR A 31 -13.11 10.25 -6.29
N ASN A 32 -12.85 9.83 -5.05
CA ASN A 32 -13.62 8.79 -4.38
C ASN A 32 -15.11 9.14 -4.23
N GLN A 33 -15.43 10.41 -3.97
CA GLN A 33 -16.82 10.89 -3.90
C GLN A 33 -17.56 10.78 -5.24
N GLN A 34 -16.84 10.90 -6.35
CA GLN A 34 -17.42 10.79 -7.70
C GLN A 34 -17.58 9.35 -8.18
N THR A 35 -16.67 8.46 -7.78
CA THR A 35 -16.59 7.09 -8.30
C THR A 35 -17.08 6.03 -7.33
N GLY A 36 -17.14 6.34 -6.03
CA GLY A 36 -17.33 5.36 -4.98
C GLY A 36 -16.07 4.51 -4.73
N PHE A 37 -16.21 3.52 -3.87
CA PHE A 37 -15.15 2.57 -3.52
C PHE A 37 -15.40 1.21 -4.17
N ALA A 38 -14.32 0.50 -4.49
CA ALA A 38 -14.40 -0.77 -5.20
C ALA A 38 -14.86 -1.91 -4.28
N THR A 39 -15.75 -2.76 -4.81
CA THR A 39 -16.03 -4.09 -4.26
C THR A 39 -15.61 -5.11 -5.29
N LEU A 40 -14.64 -5.95 -4.94
CA LEU A 40 -14.11 -7.02 -5.76
C LEU A 40 -14.77 -8.34 -5.38
N GLN A 41 -14.91 -9.25 -6.33
CA GLN A 41 -15.44 -10.58 -6.07
C GLN A 41 -14.29 -11.58 -5.96
N ALA A 42 -14.18 -12.24 -4.81
CA ALA A 42 -13.25 -13.35 -4.65
C ALA A 42 -13.74 -14.57 -5.43
N PRO A 43 -12.84 -15.38 -6.00
CA PRO A 43 -13.21 -16.58 -6.72
C PRO A 43 -13.63 -17.74 -5.79
N ALA A 44 -13.24 -17.70 -4.53
CA ALA A 44 -13.54 -18.68 -3.49
C ALA A 44 -13.65 -17.98 -2.13
N ASP A 45 -14.11 -18.68 -1.09
CA ASP A 45 -14.18 -18.16 0.28
C ASP A 45 -12.80 -17.96 0.89
N ASP A 46 -11.88 -18.85 0.56
CA ASP A 46 -10.45 -18.67 0.80
C ASP A 46 -9.82 -18.20 -0.51
N TYR A 47 -9.14 -17.07 -0.48
CA TYR A 47 -8.54 -16.45 -1.67
C TYR A 47 -7.16 -15.89 -1.37
N HIS A 48 -6.40 -15.59 -2.42
CA HIS A 48 -5.06 -15.06 -2.32
C HIS A 48 -4.99 -13.56 -2.59
N VAL A 49 -4.11 -12.88 -1.85
CA VAL A 49 -3.68 -11.51 -2.14
C VAL A 49 -2.16 -11.50 -2.29
N TYR A 50 -1.68 -11.00 -3.41
CA TYR A 50 -0.25 -10.83 -3.66
C TYR A 50 0.15 -9.43 -3.27
N VAL A 51 1.18 -9.29 -2.43
CA VAL A 51 1.64 -8.02 -1.89
C VAL A 51 3.11 -7.82 -2.18
N CYS A 52 3.44 -6.73 -2.86
CA CYS A 52 4.82 -6.31 -3.11
C CYS A 52 5.02 -4.84 -2.74
N THR A 53 6.27 -4.41 -2.68
CA THR A 53 6.66 -3.04 -2.38
C THR A 53 8.01 -2.69 -2.98
N ASP A 54 8.31 -1.38 -3.01
CA ASP A 54 9.66 -0.88 -3.31
C ASP A 54 10.28 -1.53 -4.55
N THR A 55 9.52 -1.60 -5.63
CA THR A 55 9.99 -2.15 -6.89
C THR A 55 10.95 -1.21 -7.61
N HIS A 56 10.87 0.09 -7.35
CA HIS A 56 11.71 1.13 -7.95
C HIS A 56 11.96 0.89 -9.44
N ILE A 57 10.89 0.68 -10.17
CA ILE A 57 10.94 0.32 -11.59
C ILE A 57 11.74 1.34 -12.38
N THR A 58 12.69 0.83 -13.14
CA THR A 58 13.48 1.57 -14.11
C THR A 58 13.24 1.00 -15.51
N LYS A 59 14.19 1.12 -16.43
CA LYS A 59 14.13 0.44 -17.73
C LYS A 59 14.18 -1.08 -17.59
N THR A 60 14.88 -1.58 -16.56
CA THR A 60 14.86 -2.99 -16.16
C THR A 60 13.70 -3.18 -15.18
N ARG A 61 12.90 -4.21 -15.40
CA ARG A 61 11.70 -4.49 -14.62
C ARG A 61 11.36 -5.98 -14.61
N THR A 62 12.38 -6.80 -14.62
CA THR A 62 12.24 -8.26 -14.75
C THR A 62 11.43 -8.85 -13.62
N ARG A 63 11.70 -8.44 -12.39
CA ARG A 63 11.01 -8.92 -11.20
C ARG A 63 9.57 -8.41 -11.12
N TRP A 64 9.33 -7.18 -11.52
CA TRP A 64 7.99 -6.64 -11.66
C TRP A 64 7.15 -7.44 -12.65
N GLU A 65 7.71 -7.76 -13.83
CA GLU A 65 7.05 -8.58 -14.84
C GLU A 65 6.81 -10.01 -14.34
N TYR A 66 7.78 -10.59 -13.60
CA TYR A 66 7.60 -11.88 -12.94
C TYR A 66 6.45 -11.86 -11.94
N PHE A 67 6.39 -10.88 -11.05
CA PHE A 67 5.33 -10.73 -10.07
C PHE A 67 3.95 -10.61 -10.73
N ILE A 68 3.83 -9.74 -11.74
CA ILE A 68 2.59 -9.57 -12.48
C ILE A 68 2.12 -10.89 -13.10
N ASN A 69 3.00 -11.60 -13.78
CA ASN A 69 2.67 -12.86 -14.41
C ASN A 69 2.28 -13.92 -13.38
N THR A 70 2.97 -13.98 -12.25
CA THR A 70 2.71 -14.93 -11.18
C THR A 70 1.30 -14.76 -10.60
N TYR A 71 0.91 -13.56 -10.18
CA TYR A 71 -0.41 -13.38 -9.59
C TYR A 71 -1.56 -13.51 -10.59
N ARG A 72 -1.29 -13.24 -11.88
CA ARG A 72 -2.29 -13.41 -12.96
C ARG A 72 -2.62 -14.87 -13.23
N GLU A 73 -1.67 -15.76 -13.06
CA GLU A 73 -1.84 -17.20 -13.24
C GLU A 73 -2.56 -17.84 -12.05
N ASP A 74 -2.53 -17.20 -10.89
CA ASP A 74 -3.21 -17.69 -9.70
C ASP A 74 -4.73 -17.50 -9.80
N LEU A 75 -5.43 -18.62 -9.90
CA LEU A 75 -6.89 -18.64 -10.02
C LEU A 75 -7.63 -18.19 -8.75
N LEU A 76 -6.97 -18.13 -7.61
CA LEU A 76 -7.54 -17.68 -6.35
C LEU A 76 -7.25 -16.21 -6.02
N CYS A 77 -6.47 -15.51 -6.86
CA CYS A 77 -6.10 -14.13 -6.61
C CYS A 77 -7.09 -13.13 -7.23
N PRO A 78 -7.94 -12.42 -6.46
CA PRO A 78 -8.78 -11.35 -6.98
C PRO A 78 -8.05 -10.00 -7.08
N VAL A 79 -6.94 -9.81 -6.34
CA VAL A 79 -6.26 -8.53 -6.22
C VAL A 79 -4.80 -8.70 -5.84
N ALA A 80 -3.94 -7.85 -6.40
CA ALA A 80 -2.60 -7.61 -5.90
C ALA A 80 -2.52 -6.21 -5.28
N VAL A 81 -1.65 -6.03 -4.29
CA VAL A 81 -1.41 -4.75 -3.60
C VAL A 81 0.06 -4.38 -3.74
N HIS A 82 0.34 -3.18 -4.21
CA HIS A 82 1.68 -2.59 -4.23
C HIS A 82 1.77 -1.52 -3.15
N LEU A 83 2.65 -1.69 -2.18
CA LEU A 83 2.73 -0.84 -1.00
C LEU A 83 3.57 0.44 -1.18
N GLY A 84 3.77 0.90 -2.41
CA GLY A 84 4.45 2.16 -2.71
C GLY A 84 5.89 2.02 -3.16
N ASP A 85 6.49 3.15 -3.55
CA ASP A 85 7.78 3.21 -4.23
C ASP A 85 7.82 2.32 -5.48
N ILE A 86 6.79 2.53 -6.32
CA ILE A 86 6.57 1.75 -7.54
C ILE A 86 7.69 2.01 -8.53
N ILE A 87 8.11 3.27 -8.66
CA ILE A 87 9.15 3.69 -9.61
C ILE A 87 10.34 4.31 -8.90
N ASP A 88 11.51 4.25 -9.53
CA ASP A 88 12.62 5.13 -9.14
C ASP A 88 12.26 6.60 -9.48
N ALA A 89 12.51 7.51 -8.55
CA ALA A 89 12.22 8.94 -8.69
C ALA A 89 12.81 9.61 -9.95
N ARG A 90 13.76 8.97 -10.59
CA ARG A 90 14.41 9.43 -11.84
C ARG A 90 13.81 8.80 -13.10
N THR A 91 12.79 7.97 -12.95
CA THR A 91 12.19 7.20 -14.04
C THR A 91 10.77 7.68 -14.34
N ASP A 92 10.27 7.44 -15.55
CA ASP A 92 8.90 7.78 -15.93
C ASP A 92 7.92 6.64 -15.61
N PHE A 93 6.71 6.97 -15.13
CA PHE A 93 5.58 6.03 -14.97
C PHE A 93 5.16 5.34 -16.28
N ALA A 94 5.68 5.75 -17.42
CA ALA A 94 5.39 5.09 -18.69
C ALA A 94 5.66 3.58 -18.64
N TYR A 95 6.73 3.16 -17.98
CA TYR A 95 7.08 1.74 -17.85
C TYR A 95 6.07 0.96 -17.00
N VAL A 96 5.53 1.59 -15.95
CA VAL A 96 4.46 1.00 -15.14
C VAL A 96 3.19 0.86 -15.96
N GLN A 97 2.83 1.91 -16.69
CA GLN A 97 1.64 1.89 -17.55
C GLN A 97 1.72 0.83 -18.64
N GLU A 98 2.90 0.68 -19.26
CA GLU A 98 3.12 -0.38 -20.24
C GLU A 98 2.94 -1.77 -19.64
N SER A 99 3.45 -2.00 -18.42
CA SER A 99 3.32 -3.28 -17.73
C SER A 99 1.87 -3.55 -17.29
N LEU A 100 1.10 -2.51 -16.97
CA LEU A 100 -0.32 -2.61 -16.59
C LEU A 100 -1.28 -2.65 -17.80
N ALA A 101 -0.82 -2.21 -18.98
CA ALA A 101 -1.69 -2.13 -20.16
C ALA A 101 -2.32 -3.48 -20.56
N PRO A 102 -1.60 -4.62 -20.56
CA PRO A 102 -2.19 -5.92 -20.79
C PRO A 102 -3.29 -6.29 -19.77
N GLN A 103 -3.14 -5.89 -18.52
CA GLN A 103 -4.12 -6.13 -17.47
C GLN A 103 -5.45 -5.44 -17.79
N LYS A 104 -5.43 -4.19 -18.23
CA LYS A 104 -6.63 -3.46 -18.65
C LYS A 104 -7.36 -4.14 -19.79
N VAL A 105 -6.62 -4.69 -20.75
CA VAL A 105 -7.21 -5.45 -21.88
C VAL A 105 -7.89 -6.73 -21.37
N LEU A 106 -7.26 -7.44 -20.44
CA LEU A 106 -7.80 -8.66 -19.87
C LEU A 106 -9.05 -8.39 -19.00
N ALA A 107 -9.02 -7.34 -18.20
CA ALA A 107 -10.19 -6.93 -17.39
C ALA A 107 -11.41 -6.65 -18.25
N ASN A 108 -11.24 -6.02 -19.42
CA ASN A 108 -12.32 -5.78 -20.39
C ASN A 108 -12.87 -7.06 -21.05
N GLN A 109 -12.15 -8.15 -20.98
CA GLN A 109 -12.55 -9.45 -21.53
C GLN A 109 -13.16 -10.39 -20.48
N GLN A 110 -13.51 -9.88 -19.30
CA GLN A 110 -14.00 -10.68 -18.16
C GLN A 110 -13.00 -11.76 -17.69
N MET A 111 -11.77 -11.66 -18.06
CA MET A 111 -10.72 -12.50 -17.52
C MET A 111 -10.30 -11.93 -16.16
N LYS A 112 -10.02 -12.84 -15.24
CA LYS A 112 -9.62 -12.60 -13.85
C LYS A 112 -8.85 -11.34 -13.58
N ALA A 113 -9.30 -10.74 -12.54
CA ALA A 113 -8.64 -9.85 -11.59
C ALA A 113 -7.23 -9.35 -11.96
N ASP A 114 -7.15 -8.50 -12.92
CA ASP A 114 -5.96 -7.69 -13.13
C ASP A 114 -6.03 -6.42 -12.28
N THR A 115 -6.54 -6.53 -11.06
CA THR A 115 -6.70 -5.40 -10.19
C THR A 115 -5.46 -5.26 -9.34
N LEU A 116 -4.67 -4.24 -9.63
CA LEU A 116 -3.60 -3.79 -8.77
C LEU A 116 -4.09 -2.59 -7.96
N MET A 117 -4.05 -2.72 -6.65
CA MET A 117 -4.29 -1.62 -5.71
C MET A 117 -2.94 -1.02 -5.31
N ALA A 118 -2.77 0.29 -5.56
CA ALA A 118 -1.51 0.98 -5.34
C ALA A 118 -1.58 1.88 -4.11
N VAL A 119 -0.58 1.75 -3.25
CA VAL A 119 -0.24 2.71 -2.19
C VAL A 119 0.76 3.70 -2.76
N CYS A 120 0.70 4.95 -2.32
CA CYS A 120 1.67 5.97 -2.71
C CYS A 120 2.90 5.91 -1.79
N GLY A 121 4.09 5.75 -2.36
CA GLY A 121 5.37 5.81 -1.66
C GLY A 121 6.06 7.15 -1.86
N ASN A 122 7.19 7.35 -1.16
CA ASN A 122 7.91 8.63 -1.23
C ASN A 122 8.58 8.86 -2.58
N HIS A 123 9.07 7.82 -3.25
CA HIS A 123 9.60 7.95 -4.62
C HIS A 123 8.50 8.28 -5.64
N ASP A 124 7.26 7.93 -5.38
CA ASP A 124 6.13 8.22 -6.27
C ASP A 124 5.70 9.71 -6.22
N ILE A 125 6.19 10.47 -5.23
CA ILE A 125 5.91 11.91 -5.10
C ILE A 125 7.13 12.82 -5.36
N TYR A 126 8.36 12.28 -5.39
CA TYR A 126 9.57 13.06 -5.63
C TYR A 126 9.53 13.74 -7.01
N PHE A 127 10.18 14.89 -7.12
CA PHE A 127 10.35 15.61 -8.40
C PHE A 127 9.05 15.81 -9.20
N SER A 128 7.95 16.11 -8.52
CA SER A 128 6.60 16.30 -9.13
C SER A 128 5.99 15.02 -9.73
N LEU A 129 6.42 13.84 -9.33
CA LEU A 129 5.86 12.58 -9.80
C LEU A 129 4.44 12.34 -9.28
N TRP A 130 4.00 13.04 -8.23
CA TRP A 130 2.63 13.00 -7.75
C TRP A 130 1.59 13.13 -8.86
N GLU A 131 1.78 14.07 -9.79
CA GLU A 131 0.85 14.23 -10.90
C GLU A 131 0.74 13.00 -11.78
N LYS A 132 1.87 12.30 -11.98
CA LYS A 132 1.90 11.05 -12.73
C LYS A 132 1.23 9.92 -11.95
N PHE A 133 1.53 9.80 -10.67
CA PHE A 133 0.90 8.82 -9.79
C PHE A 133 -0.63 8.98 -9.80
N ILE A 134 -1.14 10.20 -9.54
CA ILE A 134 -2.58 10.44 -9.47
C ILE A 134 -3.27 10.28 -10.83
N ASN A 135 -2.57 10.56 -11.92
CA ASN A 135 -3.08 10.30 -13.26
C ASN A 135 -3.20 8.80 -13.56
N ALA A 136 -2.30 7.98 -13.03
CA ALA A 136 -2.31 6.52 -13.20
C ALA A 136 -3.34 5.85 -12.27
N PHE A 137 -3.27 6.13 -10.97
CA PHE A 137 -4.00 5.40 -9.93
C PHE A 137 -5.23 6.15 -9.39
N LYS A 138 -5.39 7.44 -9.70
CA LYS A 138 -6.54 8.31 -9.40
C LYS A 138 -6.70 8.71 -7.94
N THR A 139 -6.25 7.93 -6.99
CA THR A 139 -6.38 8.16 -5.56
C THR A 139 -5.18 7.55 -4.81
N SER A 140 -4.79 8.14 -3.69
CA SER A 140 -3.78 7.60 -2.76
C SER A 140 -4.36 7.23 -1.39
N SER A 141 -5.64 7.55 -1.15
CA SER A 141 -6.31 7.31 0.14
C SER A 141 -7.73 6.84 -0.13
N TYR A 142 -7.99 5.56 0.03
CA TYR A 142 -9.25 4.90 -0.30
C TYR A 142 -9.40 3.60 0.50
N TYR A 143 -10.54 2.94 0.36
CA TYR A 143 -10.69 1.55 0.77
C TYR A 143 -11.30 0.72 -0.36
N PHE A 144 -11.14 -0.56 -0.27
CA PHE A 144 -11.84 -1.52 -1.11
C PHE A 144 -12.28 -2.73 -0.29
N VAL A 145 -13.28 -3.41 -0.78
CA VAL A 145 -13.85 -4.61 -0.16
C VAL A 145 -13.63 -5.78 -1.09
N VAL A 146 -13.27 -6.92 -0.54
CA VAL A 146 -13.31 -8.19 -1.26
C VAL A 146 -14.45 -9.02 -0.70
N GLN A 147 -15.42 -9.36 -1.54
CA GLN A 147 -16.57 -10.17 -1.18
C GLN A 147 -16.41 -11.59 -1.68
N THR A 148 -16.58 -12.55 -0.79
CA THR A 148 -16.50 -13.98 -1.10
C THR A 148 -17.81 -14.52 -1.64
N PRO A 149 -17.82 -15.70 -2.29
CA PRO A 149 -19.05 -16.35 -2.77
C PRO A 149 -20.08 -16.64 -1.67
N SER A 150 -19.62 -16.91 -0.43
CA SER A 150 -20.52 -17.09 0.72
C SER A 150 -21.08 -15.78 1.28
N GLY A 151 -20.64 -14.62 0.75
CA GLY A 151 -21.08 -13.31 1.18
C GLY A 151 -20.24 -12.69 2.31
N LYS A 152 -19.18 -13.35 2.80
CA LYS A 152 -18.23 -12.75 3.74
C LYS A 152 -17.50 -11.60 3.05
N GLN A 153 -17.10 -10.60 3.81
CA GLN A 153 -16.43 -9.41 3.28
C GLN A 153 -15.16 -9.10 4.07
N ASP A 154 -14.10 -8.77 3.36
CA ASP A 154 -12.84 -8.30 3.93
C ASP A 154 -12.59 -6.86 3.49
N LEU A 155 -12.22 -6.01 4.43
CA LEU A 155 -11.96 -4.59 4.22
C LEU A 155 -10.46 -4.32 4.16
N PHE A 156 -10.04 -3.62 3.11
CA PHE A 156 -8.69 -3.11 2.96
C PHE A 156 -8.71 -1.59 2.93
N VAL A 157 -8.06 -0.95 3.90
CA VAL A 157 -7.97 0.51 4.01
C VAL A 157 -6.60 0.97 3.57
N VAL A 158 -6.52 1.72 2.49
CA VAL A 158 -5.29 2.27 1.91
C VAL A 158 -5.17 3.74 2.29
N TYR A 159 -4.04 4.13 2.87
CA TYR A 159 -3.79 5.51 3.23
C TYR A 159 -2.39 5.98 2.85
N ASP A 160 -2.31 7.25 2.48
CA ASP A 160 -1.10 7.91 2.01
C ASP A 160 -0.21 8.30 3.19
N SER A 161 1.03 7.83 3.16
CA SER A 161 2.07 8.19 4.12
C SER A 161 3.40 8.55 3.43
N ALA A 162 3.34 8.89 2.16
CA ALA A 162 4.51 9.07 1.30
C ALA A 162 5.54 10.09 1.79
N ASP A 163 5.14 11.08 2.56
CA ASP A 163 6.02 12.09 3.18
C ASP A 163 6.23 11.89 4.70
N GLY A 164 5.97 10.68 5.20
CA GLY A 164 6.20 10.33 6.62
C GLY A 164 5.16 10.88 7.59
N THR A 165 4.00 11.30 7.10
CA THR A 165 2.87 11.77 7.91
C THR A 165 1.55 11.38 7.26
N VAL A 166 0.50 11.27 8.07
CA VAL A 166 -0.88 11.03 7.56
C VAL A 166 -1.69 12.31 7.46
N GLY A 167 -1.26 13.38 8.12
CA GLY A 167 -2.00 14.62 8.19
C GLY A 167 -3.33 14.51 8.95
N LYS A 168 -3.86 15.66 9.33
CA LYS A 168 -5.06 15.74 10.17
C LYS A 168 -6.32 15.23 9.46
N ASN A 169 -6.50 15.64 8.22
CA ASN A 169 -7.73 15.35 7.48
C ASN A 169 -7.84 13.86 7.14
N GLN A 170 -6.73 13.23 6.76
CA GLN A 170 -6.71 11.81 6.50
C GLN A 170 -6.87 10.97 7.76
N LEU A 171 -6.25 11.38 8.88
CA LEU A 171 -6.42 10.70 10.16
C LEU A 171 -7.90 10.73 10.61
N GLN A 172 -8.59 11.85 10.43
CA GLN A 172 -10.00 11.95 10.71
C GLN A 172 -10.85 11.04 9.81
N TRP A 173 -10.50 10.97 8.53
CA TRP A 173 -11.16 10.06 7.58
C TRP A 173 -10.92 8.58 7.94
N LEU A 174 -9.72 8.21 8.35
CA LEU A 174 -9.42 6.86 8.84
C LEU A 174 -10.30 6.50 10.04
N GLU A 175 -10.44 7.41 11.02
CA GLU A 175 -11.32 7.19 12.16
C GLU A 175 -12.77 7.01 11.73
N GLN A 176 -13.28 7.85 10.84
CA GLN A 176 -14.66 7.74 10.33
C GLN A 176 -14.89 6.45 9.54
N THR A 177 -13.90 6.05 8.73
CA THR A 177 -13.97 4.81 7.92
C THR A 177 -13.97 3.58 8.82
N LEU A 178 -13.13 3.54 9.83
CA LEU A 178 -13.07 2.42 10.77
C LEU A 178 -14.28 2.39 11.73
N ASP A 179 -14.79 3.54 12.16
CA ASP A 179 -16.05 3.62 12.92
C ASP A 179 -17.25 3.13 12.10
N TRP A 180 -17.24 3.40 10.80
CA TRP A 180 -18.23 2.83 9.90
C TRP A 180 -18.02 1.31 9.76
N ALA A 181 -16.79 0.85 9.60
CA ALA A 181 -16.45 -0.57 9.44
C ALA A 181 -16.83 -1.41 10.67
N ASP A 182 -16.66 -0.86 11.88
CA ASP A 182 -17.05 -1.50 13.16
C ASP A 182 -18.56 -1.81 13.25
N LYS A 183 -19.37 -1.14 12.44
CA LYS A 183 -20.82 -1.35 12.35
C LYS A 183 -21.23 -2.30 11.21
N GLN A 184 -20.26 -2.82 10.50
CA GLN A 184 -20.43 -3.81 9.44
C GLN A 184 -19.94 -5.17 9.94
N ASP A 185 -20.26 -6.22 9.19
CA ASP A 185 -19.85 -7.59 9.49
C ASP A 185 -18.65 -7.98 8.61
N PHE A 186 -17.55 -7.22 8.72
CA PHE A 186 -16.32 -7.57 8.03
C PHE A 186 -15.63 -8.74 8.73
N ARG A 187 -15.23 -9.75 7.95
CA ARG A 187 -14.46 -10.89 8.42
C ARG A 187 -13.07 -10.45 8.87
N HIS A 188 -12.42 -9.63 8.07
CA HIS A 188 -11.08 -9.08 8.32
C HIS A 188 -11.00 -7.60 7.96
N ILE A 189 -10.18 -6.86 8.69
CA ILE A 189 -9.81 -5.47 8.40
C ILE A 189 -8.29 -5.37 8.31
N VAL A 190 -7.78 -4.96 7.15
CA VAL A 190 -6.35 -4.79 6.87
C VAL A 190 -6.09 -3.34 6.48
N ALA A 191 -5.05 -2.73 7.04
CA ALA A 191 -4.57 -1.43 6.64
C ALA A 191 -3.31 -1.55 5.76
N CYS A 192 -3.24 -0.77 4.68
CA CYS A 192 -2.15 -0.78 3.72
C CYS A 192 -1.56 0.63 3.59
N THR A 193 -0.26 0.75 3.74
CA THR A 193 0.45 2.02 3.66
C THR A 193 1.88 1.80 3.17
N HIS A 194 2.63 2.87 2.93
CA HIS A 194 4.02 2.76 2.55
C HIS A 194 4.96 2.82 3.75
N THR A 195 4.87 3.89 4.56
CA THR A 195 5.73 4.11 5.71
C THR A 195 5.36 3.19 6.88
N HIS A 196 6.35 2.56 7.51
CA HIS A 196 6.14 1.69 8.66
C HIS A 196 6.23 2.44 10.01
N PHE A 197 5.74 1.82 11.09
CA PHE A 197 5.64 2.47 12.40
C PHE A 197 6.95 2.50 13.20
N PHE A 198 7.80 1.50 13.05
CA PHE A 198 8.92 1.26 13.94
C PHE A 198 10.23 1.45 13.19
N LYS A 199 11.17 2.16 13.83
CA LYS A 199 12.55 2.24 13.32
C LYS A 199 13.29 0.96 13.68
N ARG A 200 13.99 0.43 12.70
CA ARG A 200 14.92 -0.67 12.94
C ARG A 200 16.16 -0.16 13.70
N ASP A 201 16.55 -0.83 14.77
CA ASP A 201 17.81 -0.56 15.46
C ASP A 201 19.00 -0.74 14.50
N GLY A 202 19.85 0.29 14.41
CA GLY A 202 21.02 0.28 13.55
C GLY A 202 20.77 0.61 12.07
N SER A 203 19.54 0.89 11.66
CA SER A 203 19.29 1.45 10.35
C SER A 203 19.94 2.85 10.31
N GLN A 204 20.95 3.02 9.48
CA GLN A 204 21.44 4.36 9.10
C GLN A 204 20.41 5.03 8.19
N GLY A 205 19.19 4.53 8.22
CA GLY A 205 18.13 4.87 7.33
C GLY A 205 17.73 6.32 7.42
N HIS A 206 17.79 6.98 6.32
CA HIS A 206 17.19 8.27 6.06
C HIS A 206 15.66 8.16 5.96
N THR A 207 15.05 7.15 6.58
CA THR A 207 13.64 6.87 6.50
C THR A 207 12.87 7.78 7.42
N SER A 208 11.96 8.56 6.85
CA SER A 208 11.00 9.37 7.59
C SER A 208 9.91 8.47 8.11
N ASN A 209 10.04 8.04 9.36
CA ASN A 209 8.93 7.40 10.04
C ASN A 209 7.98 8.49 10.56
N TYR A 210 6.76 8.09 10.86
CA TYR A 210 5.80 8.95 11.57
C TYR A 210 6.40 9.59 12.81
N THR A 211 5.87 10.74 13.22
CA THR A 211 6.12 11.24 14.57
C THR A 211 5.61 10.24 15.60
N LEU A 212 6.12 10.31 16.83
CA LEU A 212 5.64 9.42 17.90
C LEU A 212 4.15 9.62 18.17
N GLU A 213 3.67 10.86 18.10
CA GLU A 213 2.26 11.20 18.28
C GLU A 213 1.38 10.56 17.21
N GLU A 214 1.77 10.63 15.93
CA GLU A 214 1.04 9.98 14.84
C GLU A 214 1.10 8.47 14.95
N THR A 215 2.27 7.90 15.29
CA THR A 215 2.43 6.46 15.52
C THR A 215 1.44 5.97 16.59
N TYR A 216 1.40 6.64 17.75
CA TYR A 216 0.48 6.26 18.82
C TYR A 216 -0.97 6.48 18.44
N ALA A 217 -1.30 7.56 17.73
CA ALA A 217 -2.65 7.83 17.26
C ALA A 217 -3.13 6.72 16.33
N LEU A 218 -2.32 6.32 15.34
CA LEU A 218 -2.65 5.25 14.38
C LEU A 218 -2.75 3.88 15.07
N LEU A 219 -1.77 3.51 15.91
CA LEU A 219 -1.80 2.23 16.62
C LEU A 219 -3.00 2.10 17.55
N ASN A 220 -3.36 3.17 18.27
CA ASN A 220 -4.54 3.18 19.11
C ASN A 220 -5.83 3.12 18.29
N LEU A 221 -5.91 3.85 17.18
CA LEU A 221 -7.04 3.85 16.28
C LEU A 221 -7.27 2.44 15.69
N PHE A 222 -6.25 1.83 15.14
CA PHE A 222 -6.32 0.51 14.54
C PHE A 222 -6.67 -0.58 15.55
N THR A 223 -6.05 -0.53 16.72
CA THR A 223 -6.35 -1.46 17.81
C THR A 223 -7.79 -1.32 18.31
N LYS A 224 -8.30 -0.08 18.42
CA LYS A 224 -9.67 0.21 18.85
C LYS A 224 -10.71 -0.42 17.94
N TYR A 225 -10.48 -0.39 16.64
CA TYR A 225 -11.42 -0.85 15.61
C TYR A 225 -11.09 -2.23 15.02
N GLY A 226 -10.23 -3.01 15.70
CA GLY A 226 -9.98 -4.40 15.32
C GLY A 226 -9.25 -4.61 13.99
N VAL A 227 -8.41 -3.64 13.56
CA VAL A 227 -7.51 -3.87 12.43
C VAL A 227 -6.56 -5.02 12.80
N GLU A 228 -6.58 -6.09 12.02
CA GLU A 228 -5.81 -7.30 12.31
C GLU A 228 -4.38 -7.22 11.80
N MET A 229 -4.20 -6.59 10.64
CA MET A 229 -2.89 -6.45 10.01
C MET A 229 -2.66 -5.05 9.46
N VAL A 230 -1.41 -4.59 9.53
CA VAL A 230 -0.92 -3.41 8.80
C VAL A 230 0.22 -3.86 7.90
N TRP A 231 0.06 -3.63 6.60
CA TRP A 231 1.10 -3.93 5.60
C TRP A 231 1.79 -2.64 5.17
N SER A 232 3.11 -2.66 5.17
CA SER A 232 3.96 -1.52 4.79
C SER A 232 5.22 -1.96 4.03
N GLY A 233 5.92 -1.00 3.45
CA GLY A 233 7.20 -1.16 2.78
C GLY A 233 8.26 -0.21 3.33
N HIS A 234 8.96 0.51 2.43
CA HIS A 234 9.85 1.63 2.69
C HIS A 234 11.24 1.29 3.27
N ASP A 235 11.35 0.32 4.15
CA ASP A 235 12.63 -0.01 4.82
C ASP A 235 13.46 -1.06 4.07
N HIS A 236 12.96 -1.57 2.96
CA HIS A 236 13.58 -2.59 2.09
C HIS A 236 14.04 -3.84 2.86
N SER A 237 13.39 -4.13 4.00
CA SER A 237 13.73 -5.28 4.82
C SER A 237 12.50 -5.80 5.55
N ARG A 238 12.37 -7.11 5.57
CA ARG A 238 11.25 -7.78 6.23
C ARG A 238 11.31 -7.59 7.73
N GLU A 239 10.19 -7.13 8.28
CA GLU A 239 9.99 -7.04 9.72
C GLU A 239 8.56 -7.41 10.09
N ILE A 240 8.39 -8.12 11.19
CA ILE A 240 7.09 -8.50 11.73
C ILE A 240 7.03 -8.12 13.19
N THR A 241 6.12 -7.23 13.53
CA THR A 241 5.93 -6.74 14.90
C THR A 241 4.49 -6.96 15.35
N GLN A 242 4.32 -7.46 16.56
CA GLN A 242 3.01 -7.64 17.18
C GLN A 242 2.68 -6.50 18.13
N VAL A 243 1.53 -5.86 17.95
CA VAL A 243 1.06 -4.77 18.81
C VAL A 243 -0.39 -5.01 19.22
N LYS A 244 -0.60 -5.37 20.49
CA LYS A 244 -1.95 -5.58 21.06
C LYS A 244 -2.84 -6.51 20.20
N GLY A 245 -2.26 -7.57 19.65
CA GLY A 245 -2.97 -8.54 18.79
C GLY A 245 -2.99 -8.18 17.30
N MET A 246 -2.62 -6.98 16.92
CA MET A 246 -2.46 -6.55 15.53
C MET A 246 -1.07 -6.93 15.02
N THR A 247 -0.96 -7.44 13.81
CA THR A 247 0.30 -7.79 13.15
C THR A 247 0.72 -6.67 12.19
N CYS A 248 1.85 -6.04 12.46
CA CYS A 248 2.46 -5.05 11.55
C CYS A 248 3.57 -5.73 10.75
N ILE A 249 3.47 -5.71 9.43
CA ILE A 249 4.42 -6.35 8.52
C ILE A 249 5.05 -5.27 7.64
N VAL A 250 6.38 -5.23 7.63
CA VAL A 250 7.16 -4.58 6.59
C VAL A 250 7.53 -5.65 5.58
N VAL A 251 7.17 -5.45 4.32
CA VAL A 251 7.48 -6.38 3.23
C VAL A 251 8.83 -6.01 2.63
N ASP A 252 9.59 -7.02 2.18
CA ASP A 252 10.88 -6.83 1.53
C ASP A 252 10.74 -6.03 0.23
N SER A 253 11.77 -5.27 -0.10
CA SER A 253 11.90 -4.63 -1.41
C SER A 253 12.01 -5.67 -2.52
N MET A 254 11.48 -5.31 -3.69
CA MET A 254 11.48 -6.17 -4.87
C MET A 254 12.21 -5.51 -6.06
N LYS A 255 13.27 -4.75 -5.78
CA LYS A 255 14.11 -4.15 -6.83
C LYS A 255 14.86 -5.21 -7.62
N ASP A 256 15.10 -4.94 -8.91
CA ASP A 256 15.92 -5.82 -9.76
C ASP A 256 17.37 -6.01 -9.24
N GLU A 257 17.90 -5.06 -8.46
CA GLU A 257 19.26 -5.11 -7.90
C GLU A 257 19.35 -5.82 -6.54
N ASP A 258 18.23 -6.12 -5.88
CA ASP A 258 18.25 -6.76 -4.56
C ASP A 258 18.77 -8.19 -4.66
N LYS A 259 19.52 -8.61 -3.64
CA LYS A 259 20.09 -9.97 -3.61
C LYS A 259 19.05 -11.04 -3.35
N GLU A 260 18.12 -10.74 -2.47
CA GLU A 260 17.09 -11.66 -2.01
C GLU A 260 15.75 -10.92 -1.95
N PRO A 261 15.11 -10.68 -3.11
CA PRO A 261 13.81 -10.03 -3.17
C PRO A 261 12.70 -11.02 -2.87
N TYR A 262 11.68 -10.54 -2.17
CA TYR A 262 10.50 -11.33 -1.86
C TYR A 262 9.22 -10.51 -2.12
N TYR A 263 8.15 -11.19 -2.43
CA TYR A 263 6.80 -10.68 -2.24
C TYR A 263 6.11 -11.47 -1.12
N MET A 264 5.06 -10.94 -0.58
CA MET A 264 4.22 -11.64 0.41
C MET A 264 2.98 -12.19 -0.30
N LEU A 265 2.76 -13.50 -0.16
CA LEU A 265 1.52 -14.16 -0.54
C LEU A 265 0.66 -14.32 0.71
N VAL A 266 -0.55 -13.77 0.66
CA VAL A 266 -1.50 -13.80 1.77
C VAL A 266 -2.68 -14.68 1.38
N THR A 267 -3.05 -15.61 2.26
CA THR A 267 -4.28 -16.40 2.16
C THR A 267 -5.33 -15.80 3.09
N MET A 268 -6.41 -15.30 2.50
CA MET A 268 -7.56 -14.73 3.21
C MET A 268 -8.62 -15.82 3.39
N GLY A 269 -8.63 -16.46 4.54
CA GLY A 269 -9.56 -17.54 4.93
C GLY A 269 -10.33 -17.19 6.20
N GLU A 270 -10.60 -18.16 7.07
CA GLU A 270 -11.11 -17.92 8.44
C GLU A 270 -10.08 -17.21 9.32
N LYS A 271 -8.81 -17.33 8.95
CA LYS A 271 -7.68 -16.56 9.48
C LYS A 271 -6.88 -16.01 8.33
N ILE A 272 -6.14 -14.96 8.59
CA ILE A 272 -5.17 -14.43 7.64
C ILE A 272 -3.86 -15.18 7.83
N ASP A 273 -3.46 -15.98 6.85
CA ASP A 273 -2.16 -16.63 6.77
C ASP A 273 -1.30 -15.95 5.71
N TYR A 274 0.02 -15.94 5.89
CA TYR A 274 0.93 -15.31 4.93
C TYR A 274 2.28 -16.03 4.86
N GLU A 275 2.91 -15.95 3.70
CA GLU A 275 4.26 -16.43 3.48
C GLU A 275 5.04 -15.45 2.59
N PHE A 276 6.36 -15.47 2.72
CA PHE A 276 7.25 -14.69 1.86
C PHE A 276 7.85 -15.59 0.78
N VAL A 277 7.61 -15.22 -0.46
CA VAL A 277 8.00 -15.99 -1.64
C VAL A 277 9.15 -15.29 -2.34
N ALA A 278 10.26 -16.01 -2.51
CA ALA A 278 11.43 -15.47 -3.18
C ALA A 278 11.14 -15.21 -4.68
N VAL A 279 11.65 -14.10 -5.18
CA VAL A 279 11.59 -13.74 -6.60
C VAL A 279 12.91 -14.14 -7.25
N PRO A 280 12.91 -14.85 -8.37
CA PRO A 280 14.15 -15.26 -9.06
C PRO A 280 14.95 -14.08 -9.63
#